data_a918c30dd30622398d0f8e0e1c740f7d
#
_entry.id   a918c30dd30622398d0f8e0e1c740f7d
#
_cell.length_a   1.000
_cell.length_b   1.000
_cell.length_c   1.000
_cell.angle_alpha   90.00
_cell.angle_beta   90.00
_cell.angle_gamma   90.00
#
_symmetry.space_group_name_H-M   'P 1'
#
loop_
_entity.id
_entity.type
_entity.pdbx_description
1 polymer ?
#
loop_
_entity_poly.entity_id
_entity_poly.type
_entity_poly.pdbx_seq_one_letter_code
_entity_poly.pdbx_strand_id
1 'polypeptide(L)'
;MGIDYKVNTMHSALEMKEHIVNCINSNTLLLLYVDRYYLEYLHSKYSKSHFGNHVIAISGYRINNDVFEVAVNDMIQDDIIWYAFDKIHMAMNSSWKPFSPEARVYDINLNSSKLNLYFDMFPEIIVDSIENVIINMIGKDDMGVNALYALAYEMNKLLESDFSKYERALRFQLRLISSFISEFEETHSMYRMCFSNFLGDAAKKYKLEYLYDYSLQMRVIAGKWRSVSELLTQDRLEIEDIICQISSEINEIADSEKAFFTSLKQELSYRQNDNI
;
A
#
# COMPACT_ATOMS: atom_id res chain seq x y z
N MET A 1 6.95 16.94 -8.80
CA MET A 1 8.00 16.04 -8.30
C MET A 1 8.93 15.73 -9.45
N GLY A 2 10.26 15.78 -9.31
CA GLY A 2 11.26 15.62 -10.38
C GLY A 2 11.44 14.20 -10.93
N ILE A 3 10.37 13.41 -10.90
CA ILE A 3 10.34 12.06 -11.44
C ILE A 3 9.50 12.10 -12.71
N ASP A 4 10.17 11.95 -13.85
CA ASP A 4 9.51 11.78 -15.13
C ASP A 4 9.28 10.27 -15.34
N TYR A 5 8.07 9.87 -15.66
CA TYR A 5 7.76 8.47 -15.94
C TYR A 5 6.98 8.31 -17.25
N LYS A 6 7.16 7.17 -17.88
CA LYS A 6 6.40 6.74 -19.04
C LYS A 6 5.77 5.38 -18.76
N VAL A 7 4.50 5.22 -19.13
CA VAL A 7 3.79 3.95 -19.01
C VAL A 7 3.73 3.29 -20.38
N ASN A 8 4.17 2.05 -20.46
CA ASN A 8 4.14 1.23 -21.67
C ASN A 8 3.36 -0.07 -21.39
N THR A 9 2.84 -0.70 -22.43
CA THR A 9 2.27 -2.05 -22.39
C THR A 9 3.09 -2.95 -23.31
N MET A 10 3.67 -4.05 -22.76
CA MET A 10 4.62 -4.89 -23.48
C MET A 10 4.29 -6.36 -23.34
N HIS A 11 3.60 -6.91 -24.32
CA HIS A 11 3.22 -8.32 -24.36
C HIS A 11 4.26 -9.24 -24.99
N SER A 12 5.14 -8.71 -25.84
CA SER A 12 6.17 -9.51 -26.52
C SER A 12 7.37 -9.74 -25.58
N ALA A 13 7.76 -11.00 -25.42
CA ALA A 13 8.92 -11.37 -24.61
C ALA A 13 10.24 -10.78 -25.17
N LEU A 14 10.39 -10.76 -26.50
CA LEU A 14 11.57 -10.23 -27.17
C LEU A 14 11.68 -8.72 -26.97
N GLU A 15 10.60 -7.98 -27.25
CA GLU A 15 10.56 -6.53 -27.06
C GLU A 15 10.82 -6.15 -25.61
N MET A 16 10.26 -6.90 -24.65
CA MET A 16 10.49 -6.63 -23.23
C MET A 16 11.94 -6.89 -22.80
N LYS A 17 12.59 -7.95 -23.31
CA LYS A 17 14.03 -8.21 -23.04
C LYS A 17 14.89 -7.07 -23.58
N GLU A 18 14.67 -6.64 -24.82
CA GLU A 18 15.38 -5.49 -25.42
C GLU A 18 15.14 -4.20 -24.65
N HIS A 19 13.89 -3.98 -24.20
CA HIS A 19 13.54 -2.81 -23.41
C HIS A 19 14.25 -2.79 -22.05
N ILE A 20 14.30 -3.92 -21.33
CA ILE A 20 15.05 -4.06 -20.08
C ILE A 20 16.51 -3.71 -20.28
N VAL A 21 17.16 -4.30 -21.31
CA VAL A 21 18.57 -4.03 -21.61
C VAL A 21 18.80 -2.53 -21.86
N ASN A 22 17.97 -1.90 -22.68
CA ASN A 22 18.09 -0.49 -23.01
C ASN A 22 17.89 0.40 -21.77
N CYS A 23 16.88 0.14 -20.96
CA CYS A 23 16.60 0.92 -19.76
C CYS A 23 17.71 0.80 -18.71
N ILE A 24 18.17 -0.40 -18.42
CA ILE A 24 19.26 -0.61 -17.46
C ILE A 24 20.55 0.07 -17.95
N ASN A 25 20.90 -0.07 -19.21
CA ASN A 25 22.09 0.58 -19.79
C ASN A 25 21.99 2.12 -19.82
N SER A 26 20.78 2.68 -19.80
CA SER A 26 20.53 4.14 -19.72
C SER A 26 20.25 4.64 -18.30
N ASN A 27 20.45 3.82 -17.27
CA ASN A 27 20.14 4.12 -15.87
C ASN A 27 18.67 4.52 -15.65
N THR A 28 17.75 3.92 -16.41
CA THR A 28 16.31 4.08 -16.22
C THR A 28 15.79 2.95 -15.32
N LEU A 29 15.13 3.31 -14.23
CA LEU A 29 14.49 2.33 -13.34
C LEU A 29 13.21 1.80 -13.97
N LEU A 30 13.02 0.50 -13.93
CA LEU A 30 11.80 -0.15 -14.40
C LEU A 30 10.96 -0.64 -13.23
N LEU A 31 9.65 -0.30 -13.24
CA LEU A 31 8.67 -0.94 -12.38
C LEU A 31 7.71 -1.74 -13.25
N LEU A 32 7.48 -3.00 -12.85
CA LEU A 32 6.62 -3.94 -13.55
C LEU A 32 5.43 -4.31 -12.68
N TYR A 33 4.23 -4.26 -13.26
CA TYR A 33 3.06 -4.91 -12.66
C TYR A 33 3.10 -6.39 -12.99
N VAL A 34 2.96 -7.22 -11.97
CA VAL A 34 3.07 -8.68 -12.07
C VAL A 34 2.01 -9.38 -11.24
N ASP A 35 1.61 -10.56 -11.66
CA ASP A 35 0.77 -11.44 -10.85
C ASP A 35 1.65 -12.29 -9.95
N ARG A 36 1.55 -12.08 -8.63
CA ARG A 36 2.37 -12.73 -7.62
C ARG A 36 2.29 -14.27 -7.66
N TYR A 37 1.25 -14.84 -8.24
CA TYR A 37 1.10 -16.29 -8.41
C TYR A 37 2.29 -16.95 -9.11
N TYR A 38 2.95 -16.24 -10.03
CA TYR A 38 4.08 -16.72 -10.81
C TYR A 38 5.44 -16.44 -10.14
N LEU A 39 5.46 -15.76 -8.99
CA LEU A 39 6.69 -15.39 -8.28
C LEU A 39 7.02 -16.44 -7.23
N GLU A 40 7.75 -17.49 -7.64
CA GLU A 40 8.06 -18.64 -6.79
C GLU A 40 9.00 -18.31 -5.61
N TYR A 41 9.69 -17.16 -5.67
CA TYR A 41 10.52 -16.67 -4.57
C TYR A 41 9.72 -16.11 -3.40
N LEU A 42 8.46 -15.79 -3.60
CA LEU A 42 7.60 -15.33 -2.53
C LEU A 42 7.32 -16.45 -1.53
N HIS A 43 7.25 -16.10 -0.26
CA HIS A 43 6.89 -17.04 0.79
C HIS A 43 5.56 -17.73 0.46
N SER A 44 5.42 -19.01 0.85
CA SER A 44 4.28 -19.88 0.51
C SER A 44 2.90 -19.29 0.81
N LYS A 45 2.81 -18.37 1.75
CA LYS A 45 1.60 -17.61 2.10
C LYS A 45 1.10 -16.74 0.92
N TYR A 46 2.02 -16.24 0.09
CA TYR A 46 1.71 -15.31 -1.01
C TYR A 46 1.77 -15.96 -2.40
N SER A 47 2.60 -17.00 -2.56
CA SER A 47 2.95 -17.59 -3.85
C SER A 47 1.84 -18.41 -4.53
N LYS A 48 0.69 -18.62 -3.89
CA LYS A 48 -0.42 -19.43 -4.44
C LYS A 48 -1.71 -18.67 -4.67
N SER A 49 -1.67 -17.34 -4.60
CA SER A 49 -2.84 -16.50 -4.84
C SER A 49 -2.59 -15.53 -5.97
N HIS A 50 -3.53 -15.46 -6.90
CA HIS A 50 -3.48 -14.49 -7.97
C HIS A 50 -3.71 -13.08 -7.47
N PHE A 51 -2.77 -12.17 -7.75
CA PHE A 51 -2.88 -10.74 -7.48
C PHE A 51 -1.97 -9.99 -8.45
N GLY A 52 -2.54 -9.44 -9.51
CA GLY A 52 -1.82 -8.78 -10.61
C GLY A 52 -1.50 -7.31 -10.39
N ASN A 53 -1.82 -6.75 -9.24
CA ASN A 53 -1.41 -5.38 -8.86
C ASN A 53 -0.13 -5.37 -8.01
N HIS A 54 0.61 -6.48 -7.97
CA HIS A 54 1.91 -6.51 -7.33
C HIS A 54 2.93 -5.79 -8.21
N VAL A 55 3.80 -4.97 -7.60
CA VAL A 55 4.79 -4.17 -8.31
C VAL A 55 6.17 -4.60 -7.86
N ILE A 56 7.04 -4.88 -8.84
CA ILE A 56 8.45 -5.17 -8.63
C ILE A 56 9.32 -4.18 -9.39
N ALA A 57 10.52 -3.90 -8.88
CA ALA A 57 11.50 -3.10 -9.60
C ALA A 57 12.56 -4.00 -10.24
N ILE A 58 12.99 -3.65 -11.44
CA ILE A 58 14.10 -4.32 -12.13
C ILE A 58 15.31 -3.37 -12.14
N SER A 59 16.41 -3.83 -11.54
CA SER A 59 17.64 -3.05 -11.37
C SER A 59 18.82 -3.60 -12.16
N GLY A 60 18.67 -4.73 -12.84
CA GLY A 60 19.75 -5.33 -13.62
C GLY A 60 19.31 -6.51 -14.46
N TYR A 61 20.18 -6.97 -15.34
CA TYR A 61 20.01 -8.21 -16.10
C TYR A 61 21.34 -8.96 -16.22
N ARG A 62 21.27 -10.27 -16.44
CA ARG A 62 22.42 -11.13 -16.77
C ARG A 62 21.98 -12.32 -17.62
N ILE A 63 22.97 -12.96 -18.26
CA ILE A 63 22.77 -14.28 -18.86
C ILE A 63 23.51 -15.30 -17.99
N ASN A 64 22.78 -16.29 -17.49
CA ASN A 64 23.31 -17.34 -16.64
C ASN A 64 22.88 -18.70 -17.20
N ASN A 65 23.84 -19.53 -17.66
CA ASN A 65 23.57 -20.83 -18.31
C ASN A 65 22.49 -20.72 -19.41
N ASP A 66 22.66 -19.76 -20.34
CA ASP A 66 21.74 -19.46 -21.44
C ASP A 66 20.34 -18.96 -21.02
N VAL A 67 20.12 -18.74 -19.72
CA VAL A 67 18.89 -18.13 -19.19
C VAL A 67 19.07 -16.64 -19.02
N PHE A 68 18.16 -15.84 -19.60
CA PHE A 68 18.08 -14.41 -19.32
C PHE A 68 17.44 -14.21 -17.95
N GLU A 69 18.21 -13.72 -16.99
CA GLU A 69 17.76 -13.42 -15.63
C GLU A 69 17.72 -11.89 -15.42
N VAL A 70 16.81 -11.47 -14.56
CA VAL A 70 16.67 -10.07 -14.12
C VAL A 70 16.89 -9.95 -12.62
N ALA A 71 17.49 -8.84 -12.20
CA ALA A 71 17.66 -8.48 -10.80
C ALA A 71 16.37 -7.82 -10.31
N VAL A 72 15.62 -8.55 -9.52
CA VAL A 72 14.34 -8.13 -8.95
C VAL A 72 14.55 -7.53 -7.57
N ASN A 73 14.03 -6.33 -7.36
CA ASN A 73 13.83 -5.75 -6.03
C ASN A 73 12.33 -5.78 -5.74
N ASP A 74 11.97 -6.46 -4.67
CA ASP A 74 10.60 -6.62 -4.23
C ASP A 74 10.50 -6.18 -2.76
N MET A 75 9.46 -5.42 -2.41
CA MET A 75 9.24 -4.95 -1.03
C MET A 75 9.17 -6.06 0.02
N ILE A 76 8.90 -7.29 -0.40
CA ILE A 76 8.75 -8.45 0.49
C ILE A 76 10.10 -9.11 0.79
N GLN A 77 11.18 -8.67 0.13
CA GLN A 77 12.51 -9.26 0.24
C GLN A 77 13.54 -8.17 0.53
N ASP A 78 14.42 -8.41 1.50
CA ASP A 78 15.49 -7.47 1.84
C ASP A 78 16.62 -7.46 0.80
N ASP A 79 16.77 -8.56 0.05
CA ASP A 79 17.85 -8.76 -0.92
C ASP A 79 17.36 -8.73 -2.36
N ILE A 80 18.25 -8.31 -3.27
CA ILE A 80 18.04 -8.42 -4.72
C ILE A 80 18.03 -9.88 -5.13
N ILE A 81 16.98 -10.29 -5.84
CA ILE A 81 16.81 -11.65 -6.31
C ILE A 81 17.08 -11.72 -7.81
N TRP A 82 17.96 -12.65 -8.24
CA TRP A 82 18.11 -12.99 -9.64
C TRP A 82 17.05 -14.00 -10.05
N TYR A 83 16.18 -13.62 -10.97
CA TYR A 83 15.02 -14.42 -11.33
C TYR A 83 14.87 -14.56 -12.86
N ALA A 84 14.46 -15.74 -13.31
CA ALA A 84 14.31 -16.05 -14.73
C ALA A 84 13.25 -15.11 -15.36
N PHE A 85 13.63 -14.41 -16.42
CA PHE A 85 12.75 -13.45 -17.10
C PHE A 85 11.46 -14.09 -17.60
N ASP A 86 11.52 -15.33 -18.08
CA ASP A 86 10.33 -16.00 -18.63
C ASP A 86 9.22 -16.14 -17.57
N LYS A 87 9.56 -16.32 -16.30
CA LYS A 87 8.59 -16.32 -15.18
C LYS A 87 8.02 -14.91 -14.95
N ILE A 88 8.86 -13.87 -15.00
CA ILE A 88 8.40 -12.48 -14.91
C ILE A 88 7.47 -12.15 -16.08
N HIS A 89 7.83 -12.56 -17.29
CA HIS A 89 7.00 -12.33 -18.47
C HIS A 89 5.62 -13.03 -18.35
N MET A 90 5.57 -14.26 -17.83
CA MET A 90 4.30 -14.93 -17.51
C MET A 90 3.50 -14.14 -16.46
N ALA A 91 4.16 -13.66 -15.42
CA ALA A 91 3.53 -12.88 -14.37
C ALA A 91 2.94 -11.56 -14.90
N MET A 92 3.63 -10.86 -15.81
CA MET A 92 3.17 -9.61 -16.43
C MET A 92 1.95 -9.82 -17.35
N ASN A 93 1.87 -10.98 -18.03
CA ASN A 93 0.83 -11.29 -18.99
C ASN A 93 -0.33 -12.13 -18.40
N SER A 94 -0.42 -12.25 -17.09
CA SER A 94 -1.55 -12.90 -16.44
C SER A 94 -2.86 -12.20 -16.77
N SER A 95 -3.85 -12.98 -17.20
CA SER A 95 -5.20 -12.49 -17.49
C SER A 95 -6.18 -12.68 -16.33
N TRP A 96 -5.69 -13.06 -15.15
CA TRP A 96 -6.53 -13.36 -14.00
C TRP A 96 -7.27 -12.11 -13.50
N LYS A 97 -8.58 -12.20 -13.42
CA LYS A 97 -9.45 -11.12 -12.94
C LYS A 97 -9.70 -11.23 -11.42
N PRO A 98 -9.97 -10.12 -10.72
CA PRO A 98 -10.20 -8.76 -11.24
C PRO A 98 -8.91 -7.95 -11.47
N PHE A 99 -7.76 -8.38 -10.97
CA PHE A 99 -6.50 -7.64 -10.96
C PHE A 99 -5.50 -8.18 -11.99
N SER A 100 -5.76 -7.96 -13.27
CA SER A 100 -4.79 -8.31 -14.32
C SER A 100 -3.67 -7.27 -14.41
N PRO A 101 -2.38 -7.67 -14.51
CA PRO A 101 -1.24 -6.76 -14.68
C PRO A 101 -1.25 -5.98 -16.00
N GLU A 102 -1.87 -6.55 -17.05
CA GLU A 102 -2.00 -5.94 -18.38
C GLU A 102 -0.65 -5.62 -19.05
N ALA A 103 0.39 -6.38 -18.70
CA ALA A 103 1.77 -6.17 -19.18
C ALA A 103 2.27 -4.72 -19.01
N ARG A 104 1.84 -4.03 -17.94
CA ARG A 104 2.19 -2.63 -17.67
C ARG A 104 3.62 -2.51 -17.17
N VAL A 105 4.35 -1.57 -17.79
CA VAL A 105 5.73 -1.22 -17.48
C VAL A 105 5.84 0.28 -17.26
N TYR A 106 6.48 0.68 -16.19
CA TYR A 106 6.79 2.08 -15.89
C TYR A 106 8.29 2.30 -16.04
N ASP A 107 8.66 3.14 -17.00
CA ASP A 107 10.02 3.64 -17.17
C ASP A 107 10.16 4.89 -16.29
N ILE A 108 11.03 4.86 -15.30
CA ILE A 108 11.21 5.98 -14.38
C ILE A 108 12.59 6.60 -14.58
N ASN A 109 12.61 7.84 -15.05
CA ASN A 109 13.81 8.64 -15.17
C ASN A 109 14.03 9.48 -13.92
N LEU A 110 15.11 9.18 -13.19
CA LEU A 110 15.58 9.96 -12.06
C LEU A 110 16.53 11.05 -12.57
N ASN A 111 16.02 12.25 -12.78
CA ASN A 111 16.88 13.39 -13.12
C ASN A 111 17.57 13.89 -11.84
N SER A 112 18.87 13.55 -11.68
CA SER A 112 19.64 13.88 -10.48
C SER A 112 19.73 15.39 -10.19
N SER A 113 19.75 16.24 -11.21
CA SER A 113 19.78 17.70 -11.01
C SER A 113 18.42 18.23 -10.49
N LYS A 114 17.31 17.68 -10.97
CA LYS A 114 15.99 17.99 -10.41
C LYS A 114 15.82 17.42 -9.00
N LEU A 115 16.27 16.19 -8.76
CA LEU A 115 16.21 15.57 -7.43
C LEU A 115 16.94 16.41 -6.37
N ASN A 116 18.14 16.93 -6.67
CA ASN A 116 18.88 17.77 -5.72
C ASN A 116 18.12 19.05 -5.37
N LEU A 117 17.42 19.68 -6.31
CA LEU A 117 16.55 20.83 -6.02
C LEU A 117 15.38 20.47 -5.09
N TYR A 118 14.88 19.25 -5.18
CA TYR A 118 13.79 18.77 -4.29
C TYR A 118 14.28 18.44 -2.88
N PHE A 119 15.54 18.04 -2.69
CA PHE A 119 16.05 17.76 -1.35
C PHE A 119 16.00 19.00 -0.44
N ASP A 120 16.24 20.19 -0.98
CA ASP A 120 16.15 21.45 -0.24
C ASP A 120 14.69 21.86 0.07
N MET A 121 13.72 21.37 -0.72
CA MET A 121 12.28 21.63 -0.56
C MET A 121 11.52 20.50 0.16
N PHE A 122 12.22 19.52 0.71
CA PHE A 122 11.56 18.37 1.34
C PHE A 122 10.60 18.75 2.49
N PRO A 123 10.90 19.73 3.35
CA PRO A 123 9.97 20.12 4.40
C PRO A 123 8.61 20.56 3.85
N GLU A 124 8.58 21.40 2.81
CA GLU A 124 7.38 21.90 2.16
C GLU A 124 6.63 20.76 1.45
N ILE A 125 7.35 19.92 0.73
CA ILE A 125 6.76 18.74 0.04
C ILE A 125 6.13 17.77 1.05
N ILE A 126 6.74 17.59 2.22
CA ILE A 126 6.20 16.75 3.29
C ILE A 126 4.90 17.37 3.83
N VAL A 127 4.88 18.66 4.10
CA VAL A 127 3.69 19.38 4.57
C VAL A 127 2.57 19.25 3.53
N ASP A 128 2.83 19.56 2.27
CA ASP A 128 1.85 19.43 1.17
C ASP A 128 1.33 17.99 1.06
N SER A 129 2.19 16.99 1.26
CA SER A 129 1.81 15.59 1.23
C SER A 129 0.87 15.24 2.38
N ILE A 130 1.14 15.75 3.58
CA ILE A 130 0.30 15.57 4.76
C ILE A 130 -1.06 16.25 4.54
N GLU A 131 -1.09 17.46 4.00
CA GLU A 131 -2.33 18.18 3.66
C GLU A 131 -3.19 17.38 2.67
N ASN A 132 -2.58 16.80 1.64
CA ASN A 132 -3.28 15.93 0.70
C ASN A 132 -3.88 14.68 1.39
N VAL A 133 -3.15 14.07 2.34
CA VAL A 133 -3.69 12.97 3.14
C VAL A 133 -4.88 13.45 3.98
N ILE A 134 -4.77 14.58 4.66
CA ILE A 134 -5.85 15.16 5.45
C ILE A 134 -7.11 15.41 4.59
N ILE A 135 -6.95 16.01 3.41
CA ILE A 135 -8.06 16.24 2.47
C ILE A 135 -8.75 14.94 2.09
N ASN A 136 -7.99 13.88 1.83
CA ASN A 136 -8.56 12.59 1.48
C ASN A 136 -9.23 11.89 2.67
N MET A 137 -8.75 12.12 3.88
CA MET A 137 -9.25 11.44 5.09
C MET A 137 -10.49 12.11 5.70
N ILE A 138 -10.58 13.44 5.67
CA ILE A 138 -11.68 14.17 6.32
C ILE A 138 -12.40 15.20 5.41
N GLY A 139 -11.95 15.39 4.18
CA GLY A 139 -12.49 16.38 3.24
C GLY A 139 -13.43 15.82 2.17
N LYS A 140 -13.69 14.52 2.14
CA LYS A 140 -14.52 13.85 1.12
C LYS A 140 -15.64 13.03 1.77
N ASP A 141 -16.81 13.04 1.16
CA ASP A 141 -18.00 12.37 1.72
C ASP A 141 -17.98 10.84 1.56
N ASP A 142 -17.31 10.33 0.53
CA ASP A 142 -17.30 8.90 0.15
C ASP A 142 -15.97 8.18 0.44
N MET A 143 -15.05 8.85 1.12
CA MET A 143 -13.70 8.34 1.39
C MET A 143 -13.28 8.58 2.84
N GLY A 144 -12.14 8.00 3.21
CA GLY A 144 -11.51 8.24 4.51
C GLY A 144 -12.42 7.91 5.68
N VAL A 145 -12.54 8.82 6.63
CA VAL A 145 -13.31 8.64 7.86
C VAL A 145 -14.80 8.41 7.58
N ASN A 146 -15.38 9.12 6.61
CA ASN A 146 -16.79 8.96 6.28
C ASN A 146 -17.10 7.56 5.70
N ALA A 147 -16.17 6.99 4.92
CA ALA A 147 -16.29 5.61 4.45
C ALA A 147 -16.22 4.60 5.60
N LEU A 148 -15.49 4.89 6.68
CA LEU A 148 -15.45 4.02 7.87
C LEU A 148 -16.80 4.03 8.60
N TYR A 149 -17.42 5.19 8.79
CA TYR A 149 -18.77 5.25 9.37
C TYR A 149 -19.79 4.51 8.50
N ALA A 150 -19.73 4.68 7.17
CA ALA A 150 -20.59 3.96 6.25
C ALA A 150 -20.37 2.44 6.36
N LEU A 151 -19.11 1.98 6.44
CA LEU A 151 -18.79 0.57 6.62
C LEU A 151 -19.37 0.01 7.91
N ALA A 152 -19.18 0.71 9.04
CA ALA A 152 -19.74 0.29 10.32
C ALA A 152 -21.28 0.22 10.29
N TYR A 153 -21.93 1.18 9.64
CA TYR A 153 -23.37 1.19 9.44
C TYR A 153 -23.85 -0.02 8.62
N GLU A 154 -23.22 -0.29 7.47
CA GLU A 154 -23.57 -1.44 6.62
C GLU A 154 -23.30 -2.78 7.31
N MET A 155 -22.25 -2.88 8.13
CA MET A 155 -22.01 -4.07 8.95
C MET A 155 -23.14 -4.30 9.98
N ASN A 156 -23.57 -3.26 10.68
CA ASN A 156 -24.72 -3.38 11.61
C ASN A 156 -26.00 -3.80 10.87
N LYS A 157 -26.22 -3.31 9.66
CA LYS A 157 -27.38 -3.68 8.85
C LYS A 157 -27.36 -5.16 8.45
N LEU A 158 -26.19 -5.79 8.34
CA LEU A 158 -26.11 -7.24 8.11
C LEU A 158 -26.77 -8.02 9.24
N LEU A 159 -26.73 -7.52 10.49
CA LEU A 159 -27.35 -8.18 11.64
C LEU A 159 -28.89 -8.25 11.54
N GLU A 160 -29.52 -7.43 10.69
CA GLU A 160 -30.96 -7.44 10.42
C GLU A 160 -31.36 -8.52 9.40
N SER A 161 -30.38 -9.14 8.72
CA SER A 161 -30.60 -10.15 7.68
C SER A 161 -30.37 -11.57 8.20
N ASP A 162 -31.13 -12.53 7.71
CA ASP A 162 -30.88 -13.97 7.93
C ASP A 162 -29.72 -14.43 7.03
N PHE A 163 -28.49 -14.38 7.56
CA PHE A 163 -27.30 -14.85 6.86
C PHE A 163 -26.85 -16.25 7.21
N SER A 164 -27.65 -16.99 7.97
CA SER A 164 -27.34 -18.37 8.39
C SER A 164 -26.98 -19.29 7.22
N LYS A 165 -27.61 -19.09 6.06
CA LYS A 165 -27.31 -19.80 4.81
C LYS A 165 -25.96 -19.45 4.18
N TYR A 166 -25.39 -18.30 4.53
CA TYR A 166 -24.17 -17.74 3.94
C TYR A 166 -23.03 -17.57 4.94
N GLU A 167 -23.22 -18.05 6.18
CA GLU A 167 -22.25 -17.85 7.28
C GLU A 167 -20.83 -18.25 6.86
N ARG A 168 -20.66 -19.42 6.24
CA ARG A 168 -19.35 -19.88 5.79
C ARG A 168 -18.71 -18.93 4.77
N ALA A 169 -19.49 -18.40 3.83
CA ALA A 169 -19.02 -17.45 2.83
C ALA A 169 -18.66 -16.11 3.50
N LEU A 170 -19.46 -15.66 4.45
CA LEU A 170 -19.22 -14.45 5.20
C LEU A 170 -17.95 -14.55 6.04
N ARG A 171 -17.74 -15.64 6.79
CA ARG A 171 -16.50 -15.91 7.54
C ARG A 171 -15.27 -15.91 6.60
N PHE A 172 -15.39 -16.48 5.39
CA PHE A 172 -14.32 -16.42 4.40
C PHE A 172 -14.02 -14.98 3.96
N GLN A 173 -15.05 -14.17 3.72
CA GLN A 173 -14.88 -12.74 3.37
C GLN A 173 -14.24 -11.94 4.51
N LEU A 174 -14.67 -12.17 5.76
CA LEU A 174 -14.09 -11.52 6.93
C LEU A 174 -12.59 -11.85 7.09
N ARG A 175 -12.19 -13.09 6.87
CA ARG A 175 -10.77 -13.49 6.84
C ARG A 175 -10.01 -12.83 5.70
N LEU A 176 -10.63 -12.69 4.52
CA LEU A 176 -10.01 -11.98 3.41
C LEU A 176 -9.79 -10.49 3.76
N ILE A 177 -10.78 -9.85 4.38
CA ILE A 177 -10.63 -8.47 4.88
C ILE A 177 -9.52 -8.39 5.93
N SER A 178 -9.46 -9.32 6.88
CA SER A 178 -8.35 -9.41 7.85
C SER A 178 -7.01 -9.47 7.15
N SER A 179 -6.88 -10.28 6.09
CA SER A 179 -5.65 -10.34 5.29
C SER A 179 -5.28 -8.98 4.73
N PHE A 180 -6.21 -8.21 4.18
CA PHE A 180 -5.93 -6.86 3.66
C PHE A 180 -5.49 -5.89 4.75
N ILE A 181 -6.00 -6.05 5.98
CA ILE A 181 -5.59 -5.22 7.11
C ILE A 181 -4.20 -5.61 7.62
N SER A 182 -3.85 -6.90 7.61
CA SER A 182 -2.70 -7.47 8.33
C SER A 182 -1.57 -8.03 7.46
N GLU A 183 -1.78 -8.25 6.16
CA GLU A 183 -0.89 -9.08 5.34
C GLU A 183 0.47 -8.47 5.01
N PHE A 184 0.62 -7.17 5.12
CA PHE A 184 1.92 -6.55 4.95
C PHE A 184 2.55 -6.38 6.34
N GLU A 185 3.54 -7.19 6.69
CA GLU A 185 4.13 -7.26 8.04
C GLU A 185 4.56 -5.90 8.59
N GLU A 186 4.94 -4.95 7.75
CA GLU A 186 5.27 -3.59 8.13
C GLU A 186 4.08 -2.63 8.09
N THR A 187 2.99 -3.01 7.43
CA THR A 187 1.81 -2.16 7.21
C THR A 187 0.57 -2.57 8.00
N HIS A 188 0.67 -3.59 8.86
CA HIS A 188 -0.41 -4.03 9.75
C HIS A 188 -1.19 -2.81 10.24
N SER A 189 -2.45 -2.65 9.85
CA SER A 189 -3.25 -1.49 10.23
C SER A 189 -3.70 -0.56 9.10
N MET A 190 -4.01 -1.10 7.92
CA MET A 190 -4.48 -0.27 6.81
C MET A 190 -3.54 0.91 6.50
N TYR A 191 -2.23 0.66 6.45
CA TYR A 191 -1.17 1.67 6.24
C TYR A 191 -1.01 2.74 7.33
N ARG A 192 -1.74 2.68 8.47
CA ARG A 192 -1.61 3.67 9.56
C ARG A 192 -0.25 3.61 10.22
N MET A 193 0.34 2.42 10.34
CA MET A 193 1.71 2.28 10.83
C MET A 193 2.73 2.93 9.88
N CYS A 194 2.57 2.77 8.57
CA CYS A 194 3.42 3.45 7.57
C CYS A 194 3.31 4.97 7.70
N PHE A 195 2.10 5.50 7.86
CA PHE A 195 1.91 6.93 8.04
C PHE A 195 2.50 7.42 9.37
N SER A 196 2.37 6.65 10.46
CA SER A 196 3.05 6.92 11.72
C SER A 196 4.57 7.00 11.53
N ASN A 197 5.18 6.02 10.87
CA ASN A 197 6.62 6.00 10.61
C ASN A 197 7.05 7.18 9.75
N PHE A 198 6.28 7.51 8.71
CA PHE A 198 6.51 8.69 7.87
C PHE A 198 6.54 10.00 8.69
N LEU A 199 5.56 10.21 9.56
CA LEU A 199 5.53 11.38 10.44
C LEU A 199 6.73 11.42 11.39
N GLY A 200 7.11 10.26 11.98
CA GLY A 200 8.27 10.16 12.85
C GLY A 200 9.60 10.42 12.12
N ASP A 201 9.74 9.95 10.90
CA ASP A 201 10.90 10.23 10.06
C ASP A 201 10.94 11.70 9.63
N ALA A 202 9.81 12.30 9.27
CA ALA A 202 9.71 13.71 8.95
C ALA A 202 10.13 14.58 10.13
N ALA A 203 9.67 14.25 11.34
CA ALA A 203 10.06 14.93 12.57
C ALA A 203 11.58 14.94 12.77
N LYS A 204 12.23 13.78 12.60
CA LYS A 204 13.67 13.61 12.86
C LYS A 204 14.55 14.16 11.75
N LYS A 205 14.25 13.82 10.49
CA LYS A 205 15.13 14.12 9.35
C LYS A 205 15.00 15.56 8.86
N TYR A 206 13.81 16.16 8.98
CA TYR A 206 13.49 17.46 8.41
C TYR A 206 13.17 18.52 9.46
N LYS A 207 13.46 18.24 10.75
CA LYS A 207 13.26 19.17 11.87
C LYS A 207 11.81 19.65 12.04
N LEU A 208 10.86 18.80 11.65
CA LEU A 208 9.42 19.02 11.83
C LEU A 208 8.99 18.39 13.17
N GLU A 209 9.63 18.78 14.27
CA GLU A 209 9.55 18.13 15.58
C GLU A 209 8.12 17.94 16.08
N TYR A 210 7.22 18.86 15.75
CA TYR A 210 5.80 18.78 16.10
C TYR A 210 5.10 17.55 15.54
N LEU A 211 5.60 16.94 14.45
CA LEU A 211 5.03 15.73 13.87
C LEU A 211 5.31 14.47 14.71
N TYR A 212 6.24 14.55 15.66
CA TYR A 212 6.59 13.39 16.48
C TYR A 212 5.43 12.91 17.35
N ASP A 213 4.71 13.82 18.01
CA ASP A 213 3.55 13.49 18.83
C ASP A 213 2.40 12.92 17.97
N TYR A 214 2.21 13.45 16.77
CA TYR A 214 1.26 12.90 15.80
C TYR A 214 1.66 11.50 15.32
N SER A 215 2.95 11.23 15.16
CA SER A 215 3.44 9.87 14.88
C SER A 215 3.03 8.89 15.98
N LEU A 216 3.19 9.25 17.25
CA LEU A 216 2.79 8.40 18.36
C LEU A 216 1.27 8.19 18.44
N GLN A 217 0.49 9.24 18.22
CA GLN A 217 -0.98 9.15 18.18
C GLN A 217 -1.45 8.22 17.06
N MET A 218 -0.89 8.35 15.85
CA MET A 218 -1.24 7.48 14.72
C MET A 218 -0.85 6.02 14.99
N ARG A 219 0.23 5.78 15.73
CA ARG A 219 0.61 4.41 16.16
C ARG A 219 -0.43 3.76 17.05
N VAL A 220 -1.07 4.54 17.94
CA VAL A 220 -2.18 4.05 18.78
C VAL A 220 -3.37 3.66 17.90
N ILE A 221 -3.72 4.50 16.92
CA ILE A 221 -4.80 4.19 15.96
C ILE A 221 -4.47 2.93 15.13
N ALA A 222 -3.22 2.79 14.70
CA ALA A 222 -2.73 1.60 14.02
C ALA A 222 -2.92 0.32 14.87
N GLY A 223 -2.72 0.42 16.19
CA GLY A 223 -3.00 -0.68 17.13
C GLY A 223 -4.45 -1.13 17.13
N LYS A 224 -5.40 -0.19 17.07
CA LYS A 224 -6.85 -0.51 16.98
C LYS A 224 -7.18 -1.29 15.70
N TRP A 225 -6.61 -0.93 14.56
CA TRP A 225 -6.77 -1.68 13.30
C TRP A 225 -6.25 -3.12 13.41
N ARG A 226 -5.17 -3.35 14.16
CA ARG A 226 -4.68 -4.70 14.43
C ARG A 226 -5.70 -5.51 15.21
N SER A 227 -6.30 -4.93 16.26
CA SER A 227 -7.37 -5.59 17.03
C SER A 227 -8.55 -5.97 16.13
N VAL A 228 -8.98 -5.11 15.23
CA VAL A 228 -10.02 -5.42 14.22
C VAL A 228 -9.60 -6.63 13.37
N SER A 229 -8.35 -6.66 12.88
CA SER A 229 -7.87 -7.79 12.06
C SER A 229 -7.88 -9.11 12.84
N GLU A 230 -7.53 -9.08 14.12
CA GLU A 230 -7.56 -10.26 15.00
C GLU A 230 -9.00 -10.74 15.25
N LEU A 231 -9.94 -9.82 15.47
CA LEU A 231 -11.37 -10.15 15.64
C LEU A 231 -11.95 -10.83 14.40
N LEU A 232 -11.60 -10.36 13.20
CA LEU A 232 -12.07 -10.92 11.92
C LEU A 232 -11.70 -12.39 11.71
N THR A 233 -10.72 -12.91 12.46
CA THR A 233 -10.24 -14.30 12.36
C THR A 233 -10.68 -15.19 13.50
N GLN A 234 -11.51 -14.71 14.42
CA GLN A 234 -11.97 -15.46 15.58
C GLN A 234 -13.02 -16.51 15.17
N ASP A 235 -12.62 -17.80 15.13
CA ASP A 235 -13.51 -18.88 14.75
C ASP A 235 -14.43 -19.36 15.90
N ARG A 236 -14.14 -18.93 17.14
CA ARG A 236 -14.85 -19.40 18.33
C ARG A 236 -16.04 -18.53 18.73
N LEU A 237 -16.13 -17.33 18.13
CA LEU A 237 -17.22 -16.40 18.39
C LEU A 237 -18.36 -16.63 17.39
N GLU A 238 -19.57 -16.38 17.81
CA GLU A 238 -20.71 -16.29 16.91
C GLU A 238 -20.48 -15.13 15.93
N ILE A 239 -20.95 -15.28 14.70
CA ILE A 239 -20.65 -14.31 13.65
C ILE A 239 -21.32 -12.96 13.92
N GLU A 240 -22.48 -12.98 14.58
CA GLU A 240 -23.20 -11.79 15.04
C GLU A 240 -22.36 -10.98 16.03
N ASP A 241 -21.74 -11.66 16.99
CA ASP A 241 -20.87 -11.04 17.98
C ASP A 241 -19.64 -10.42 17.31
N ILE A 242 -19.05 -11.11 16.33
CA ILE A 242 -17.92 -10.60 15.55
C ILE A 242 -18.33 -9.32 14.81
N ILE A 243 -19.45 -9.33 14.08
CA ILE A 243 -19.93 -8.18 13.30
C ILE A 243 -20.23 -7.00 14.22
N CYS A 244 -20.90 -7.23 15.34
CA CYS A 244 -21.24 -6.20 16.32
C CYS A 244 -19.98 -5.55 16.91
N GLN A 245 -19.00 -6.35 17.34
CA GLN A 245 -17.75 -5.85 17.90
C GLN A 245 -16.94 -5.07 16.86
N ILE A 246 -16.80 -5.60 15.63
CA ILE A 246 -16.05 -4.93 14.57
C ILE A 246 -16.71 -3.61 14.18
N SER A 247 -18.04 -3.56 14.07
CA SER A 247 -18.76 -2.32 13.78
C SER A 247 -18.49 -1.25 14.84
N SER A 248 -18.48 -1.63 16.12
CA SER A 248 -18.13 -0.74 17.22
C SER A 248 -16.68 -0.25 17.13
N GLU A 249 -15.72 -1.16 16.92
CA GLU A 249 -14.30 -0.82 16.79
C GLU A 249 -14.04 0.09 15.60
N ILE A 250 -14.69 -0.14 14.44
CA ILE A 250 -14.55 0.71 13.26
C ILE A 250 -15.07 2.13 13.53
N ASN A 251 -16.21 2.28 14.27
CA ASN A 251 -16.70 3.59 14.67
C ASN A 251 -15.70 4.31 15.59
N GLU A 252 -15.13 3.62 16.57
CA GLU A 252 -14.11 4.19 17.47
C GLU A 252 -12.83 4.60 16.70
N ILE A 253 -12.43 3.80 15.70
CA ILE A 253 -11.31 4.16 14.81
C ILE A 253 -11.67 5.41 14.00
N ALA A 254 -12.87 5.47 13.43
CA ALA A 254 -13.33 6.62 12.65
C ALA A 254 -13.32 7.91 13.49
N ASP A 255 -13.82 7.86 14.74
CA ASP A 255 -13.77 9.00 15.67
C ASP A 255 -12.32 9.42 15.98
N SER A 256 -11.47 8.43 16.24
CA SER A 256 -10.04 8.66 16.54
C SER A 256 -9.30 9.29 15.35
N GLU A 257 -9.51 8.77 14.13
CA GLU A 257 -8.93 9.31 12.91
C GLU A 257 -9.46 10.71 12.60
N LYS A 258 -10.75 10.95 12.79
CA LYS A 258 -11.35 12.29 12.61
C LYS A 258 -10.71 13.31 13.52
N ALA A 259 -10.60 12.99 14.81
CA ALA A 259 -9.97 13.85 15.79
C ALA A 259 -8.50 14.11 15.46
N PHE A 260 -7.76 13.07 15.10
CA PHE A 260 -6.36 13.13 14.70
C PHE A 260 -6.16 14.06 13.49
N PHE A 261 -6.84 13.80 12.38
CA PHE A 261 -6.66 14.60 11.16
C PHE A 261 -7.16 16.04 11.30
N THR A 262 -8.19 16.26 12.12
CA THR A 262 -8.66 17.62 12.45
C THR A 262 -7.60 18.39 13.23
N SER A 263 -7.01 17.79 14.26
CA SER A 263 -5.95 18.40 15.06
C SER A 263 -4.69 18.67 14.23
N LEU A 264 -4.27 17.70 13.41
CA LEU A 264 -3.10 17.87 12.53
C LEU A 264 -3.32 19.00 11.51
N LYS A 265 -4.53 19.12 10.94
CA LYS A 265 -4.88 20.23 10.05
C LYS A 265 -4.77 21.58 10.74
N GLN A 266 -5.26 21.69 11.97
CA GLN A 266 -5.18 22.93 12.76
C GLN A 266 -3.72 23.32 13.05
N GLU A 267 -2.89 22.34 13.42
CA GLU A 267 -1.46 22.54 13.68
C GLU A 267 -0.72 23.06 12.43
N LEU A 268 -0.96 22.45 11.26
CA LEU A 268 -0.35 22.91 10.01
C LEU A 268 -0.79 24.35 9.67
N SER A 269 -2.08 24.64 9.78
CA SER A 269 -2.61 25.98 9.51
C SER A 269 -2.03 27.04 10.47
N TYR A 270 -1.84 26.71 11.74
CA TYR A 270 -1.21 27.60 12.72
C TYR A 270 0.22 27.95 12.31
N ARG A 271 1.02 26.93 11.96
CA ARG A 271 2.43 27.12 11.59
C ARG A 271 2.65 27.86 10.27
N GLN A 272 1.74 27.70 9.32
CA GLN A 272 1.80 28.48 8.07
C GLN A 272 1.57 29.96 8.32
N ASN A 273 0.73 30.32 9.30
CA ASN A 273 0.46 31.71 9.68
C ASN A 273 1.57 32.33 10.54
N ASP A 274 2.28 31.54 11.35
CA ASP A 274 3.38 32.04 12.20
C ASP A 274 4.69 32.27 11.43
N ASN A 275 4.83 31.76 10.21
CA ASN A 275 5.99 31.97 9.33
C ASN A 275 5.83 33.21 8.40
N ILE A 276 4.81 34.04 8.64
CA ILE A 276 4.62 35.37 8.04
C ILE A 276 4.96 36.42 9.07
#